data_3953fbeb9bd9c4d12b3b1095275ab04b
#
_entry.id   3953fbeb9bd9c4d12b3b1095275ab04b
#
_cell.length_a   1.000
_cell.length_b   1.000
_cell.length_c   1.000
_cell.angle_alpha   90.00
_cell.angle_beta   90.00
_cell.angle_gamma   90.00
#
_symmetry.space_group_name_H-M   'P 1'
#
loop_
_entity.id
_entity.type
_entity.pdbx_description
1 polymer ?
#
loop_
_entity_poly.entity_id
_entity_poly.type
_entity_poly.pdbx_seq_one_letter_code
_entity_poly.pdbx_strand_id
1 'polypeptide(L)'
;LGTKALVADATRTITGRTYYELIAQDTLAMAINDLITVGATPLSVHAYWAAGGSAWFDDAQRAKDLVDGWRAACDACGVAWGGGETPALAGVVADDRIDLAASCVGIVRPKSRLTLGEKLGAGDAIVLLSSSGIHANGVSLARKLAERLPAGFGTRLPSGALFGEALLTPTVLYSPVTEALAAAGIVPHYQANITGHGWRKVMRHAKELTYRFHALPPVPEVLQFLQQETGSDARAAYGNLNMGAGYALFVSAADAQRTVEVARSVGVQAAICGKVEAGPKQVVLEPLDLVFGADDLHVRA
;
A
#
# COMPACT_ATOMS: atom_id res chain seq x y z
N LEU A 1 -2.49 -4.87 10.92
CA LEU A 1 -3.07 -3.55 10.53
C LEU A 1 -3.42 -2.67 11.74
N GLY A 2 -3.44 -3.17 12.94
CA GLY A 2 -4.02 -2.61 14.17
C GLY A 2 -4.13 -1.08 14.32
N THR A 3 -3.09 -0.34 13.97
CA THR A 3 -3.08 1.13 14.16
C THR A 3 -4.08 1.88 13.29
N LYS A 4 -4.45 1.38 12.10
CA LYS A 4 -5.46 2.01 11.24
C LYS A 4 -6.88 1.73 11.74
N ALA A 5 -7.12 0.57 12.37
CA ALA A 5 -8.36 0.29 13.07
C ALA A 5 -8.65 1.31 14.19
N LEU A 6 -7.60 1.77 14.90
CA LEU A 6 -7.74 2.83 15.90
C LEU A 6 -8.20 4.18 15.32
N VAL A 7 -7.82 4.48 14.07
CA VAL A 7 -8.32 5.67 13.36
C VAL A 7 -9.79 5.50 13.01
N ALA A 8 -10.20 4.30 12.57
CA ALA A 8 -11.61 3.99 12.28
C ALA A 8 -12.47 4.16 13.53
N ASP A 9 -12.07 3.58 14.67
CA ASP A 9 -12.79 3.70 15.94
C ASP A 9 -12.90 5.19 16.38
N ALA A 10 -11.79 5.94 16.32
CA ALA A 10 -11.80 7.34 16.69
C ALA A 10 -12.65 8.21 15.73
N THR A 11 -12.59 7.97 14.43
CA THR A 11 -13.38 8.70 13.43
C THR A 11 -14.87 8.36 13.57
N ARG A 12 -15.21 7.13 13.93
CA ARG A 12 -16.58 6.70 14.22
C ARG A 12 -17.23 7.55 15.31
N THR A 13 -16.52 7.95 16.35
CA THR A 13 -17.07 8.79 17.42
C THR A 13 -17.53 10.16 16.92
N ILE A 14 -17.00 10.60 15.77
CA ILE A 14 -17.31 11.89 15.14
C ILE A 14 -18.46 11.73 14.12
N THR A 15 -18.44 10.65 13.34
CA THR A 15 -19.29 10.47 12.15
C THR A 15 -20.42 9.46 12.34
N GLY A 16 -20.31 8.57 13.33
CA GLY A 16 -21.22 7.44 13.55
C GLY A 16 -20.98 6.22 12.65
N ARG A 17 -20.12 6.33 11.63
CA ARG A 17 -19.81 5.25 10.67
C ARG A 17 -18.68 4.36 11.18
N THR A 18 -18.74 3.05 10.92
CA THR A 18 -17.74 2.10 11.43
C THR A 18 -16.42 2.08 10.65
N TYR A 19 -16.46 2.27 9.34
CA TYR A 19 -15.33 2.20 8.39
C TYR A 19 -14.64 0.81 8.32
N TYR A 20 -15.18 -0.22 8.94
CA TYR A 20 -14.51 -1.53 8.99
C TYR A 20 -14.54 -2.26 7.64
N GLU A 21 -15.42 -1.89 6.72
CA GLU A 21 -15.38 -2.34 5.32
C GLU A 21 -14.09 -1.89 4.60
N LEU A 22 -13.59 -0.69 4.94
CA LEU A 22 -12.35 -0.14 4.39
C LEU A 22 -11.11 -0.77 5.06
N ILE A 23 -11.20 -0.98 6.38
CA ILE A 23 -10.16 -1.64 7.19
C ILE A 23 -9.94 -3.09 6.73
N ALA A 24 -11.01 -3.79 6.34
CA ALA A 24 -10.92 -5.13 5.76
C ALA A 24 -10.08 -5.13 4.48
N GLN A 25 -10.37 -4.21 3.54
CA GLN A 25 -9.59 -4.06 2.30
C GLN A 25 -8.12 -3.73 2.58
N ASP A 26 -7.85 -2.82 3.52
CA ASP A 26 -6.47 -2.49 3.91
C ASP A 26 -5.71 -3.72 4.42
N THR A 27 -6.37 -4.54 5.24
CA THR A 27 -5.75 -5.75 5.79
C THR A 27 -5.39 -6.75 4.71
N LEU A 28 -6.32 -6.99 3.79
CA LEU A 28 -6.12 -7.91 2.67
C LEU A 28 -5.06 -7.38 1.69
N ALA A 29 -5.07 -6.08 1.41
CA ALA A 29 -4.11 -5.43 0.52
C ALA A 29 -2.67 -5.59 0.99
N MET A 30 -2.40 -5.58 2.30
CA MET A 30 -1.05 -5.79 2.85
C MET A 30 -0.48 -7.15 2.45
N ALA A 31 -1.29 -8.21 2.48
CA ALA A 31 -0.85 -9.55 2.10
C ALA A 31 -0.78 -9.72 0.58
N ILE A 32 -1.83 -9.33 -0.14
CA ILE A 32 -1.93 -9.55 -1.58
C ILE A 32 -0.93 -8.69 -2.36
N ASN A 33 -0.78 -7.40 -2.03
CA ASN A 33 0.13 -6.51 -2.75
C ASN A 33 1.60 -6.90 -2.57
N ASP A 34 1.97 -7.55 -1.46
CA ASP A 34 3.31 -8.12 -1.31
C ASP A 34 3.45 -9.45 -2.08
N LEU A 35 2.43 -10.33 -2.04
CA LEU A 35 2.44 -11.61 -2.76
C LEU A 35 2.66 -11.43 -4.27
N ILE A 36 1.96 -10.47 -4.88
CA ILE A 36 2.03 -10.26 -6.33
C ILE A 36 3.36 -9.72 -6.83
N THR A 37 4.23 -9.21 -5.94
CA THR A 37 5.55 -8.68 -6.32
C THR A 37 6.45 -9.72 -6.98
N VAL A 38 6.20 -11.00 -6.74
CA VAL A 38 6.94 -12.10 -7.34
C VAL A 38 6.27 -12.69 -8.60
N GLY A 39 5.21 -12.04 -9.11
CA GLY A 39 4.46 -12.49 -10.29
C GLY A 39 3.44 -13.59 -9.97
N ALA A 40 3.10 -13.82 -8.71
CA ALA A 40 2.09 -14.78 -8.31
C ALA A 40 0.67 -14.28 -8.57
N THR A 41 -0.22 -15.18 -9.01
CA THR A 41 -1.66 -15.01 -8.95
C THR A 41 -2.15 -15.41 -7.57
N PRO A 42 -2.83 -14.53 -6.82
CA PRO A 42 -3.42 -14.88 -5.52
C PRO A 42 -4.46 -16.00 -5.68
N LEU A 43 -4.46 -16.99 -4.78
CA LEU A 43 -5.41 -18.11 -4.80
C LEU A 43 -6.33 -18.12 -3.58
N SER A 44 -5.75 -17.97 -2.39
CA SER A 44 -6.47 -18.04 -1.13
C SER A 44 -5.89 -17.06 -0.12
N VAL A 45 -6.77 -16.45 0.66
CA VAL A 45 -6.43 -15.60 1.79
C VAL A 45 -7.12 -16.11 3.05
N HIS A 46 -6.43 -16.06 4.17
CA HIS A 46 -6.95 -16.47 5.48
C HIS A 46 -6.90 -15.26 6.42
N ALA A 47 -8.00 -15.05 7.13
CA ALA A 47 -8.14 -13.94 8.07
C ALA A 47 -7.59 -14.33 9.45
N TYR A 48 -7.01 -13.37 10.16
CA TYR A 48 -6.73 -13.45 11.58
C TYR A 48 -7.23 -12.18 12.26
N TRP A 49 -8.34 -12.28 13.01
CA TRP A 49 -9.03 -11.16 13.61
C TRP A 49 -9.01 -11.32 15.15
N ALA A 50 -7.92 -10.87 15.77
CA ALA A 50 -7.67 -11.02 17.20
C ALA A 50 -8.27 -9.84 17.97
N ALA A 51 -9.42 -10.06 18.61
CA ALA A 51 -10.06 -9.07 19.49
C ALA A 51 -9.56 -9.20 20.94
N GLY A 52 -9.59 -8.11 21.70
CA GLY A 52 -9.29 -8.13 23.13
C GLY A 52 -10.30 -8.93 23.94
N GLY A 53 -11.58 -8.94 23.51
CA GLY A 53 -12.65 -9.73 24.10
C GLY A 53 -13.72 -10.07 23.06
N SER A 54 -14.53 -11.10 23.33
CA SER A 54 -15.64 -11.51 22.46
C SER A 54 -16.67 -10.38 22.26
N ALA A 55 -16.85 -9.53 23.25
CA ALA A 55 -17.74 -8.37 23.20
C ALA A 55 -17.40 -7.38 22.07
N TRP A 56 -16.18 -7.41 21.51
CA TRP A 56 -15.86 -6.63 20.34
C TRP A 56 -16.77 -6.95 19.15
N PHE A 57 -17.17 -8.22 19.01
CA PHE A 57 -18.03 -8.72 17.92
C PHE A 57 -19.53 -8.50 18.18
N ASP A 58 -19.95 -8.08 19.38
CA ASP A 58 -21.35 -7.79 19.72
C ASP A 58 -21.89 -6.54 18.99
N ASP A 59 -21.00 -5.66 18.50
CA ASP A 59 -21.37 -4.57 17.59
C ASP A 59 -21.66 -5.15 16.20
N ALA A 60 -22.92 -5.52 15.98
CA ALA A 60 -23.36 -6.21 14.76
C ALA A 60 -23.04 -5.43 13.47
N GLN A 61 -23.13 -4.08 13.49
CA GLN A 61 -22.82 -3.29 12.32
C GLN A 61 -21.33 -3.32 11.99
N ARG A 62 -20.47 -3.17 12.99
CA ARG A 62 -19.01 -3.21 12.84
C ARG A 62 -18.54 -4.58 12.36
N ALA A 63 -19.05 -5.65 12.97
CA ALA A 63 -18.75 -7.02 12.58
C ALA A 63 -19.21 -7.31 11.13
N LYS A 64 -20.42 -6.87 10.78
CA LYS A 64 -20.96 -7.00 9.41
C LYS A 64 -20.09 -6.25 8.39
N ASP A 65 -19.74 -5.00 8.66
CA ASP A 65 -18.90 -4.19 7.76
C ASP A 65 -17.54 -4.85 7.54
N LEU A 66 -16.91 -5.39 8.59
CA LEU A 66 -15.65 -6.13 8.47
C LEU A 66 -15.77 -7.35 7.54
N VAL A 67 -16.84 -8.15 7.72
CA VAL A 67 -17.10 -9.36 6.90
C VAL A 67 -17.39 -8.97 5.45
N ASP A 68 -18.28 -8.01 5.23
CA ASP A 68 -18.66 -7.57 3.88
C ASP A 68 -17.49 -6.94 3.13
N GLY A 69 -16.71 -6.10 3.81
CA GLY A 69 -15.50 -5.51 3.23
C GLY A 69 -14.43 -6.54 2.89
N TRP A 70 -14.26 -7.56 3.74
CA TRP A 70 -13.33 -8.66 3.47
C TRP A 70 -13.76 -9.45 2.23
N ARG A 71 -15.05 -9.82 2.14
CA ARG A 71 -15.61 -10.49 0.98
C ARG A 71 -15.42 -9.66 -0.29
N ALA A 72 -15.79 -8.37 -0.25
CA ALA A 72 -15.67 -7.49 -1.41
C ALA A 72 -14.22 -7.34 -1.88
N ALA A 73 -13.26 -7.28 -0.96
CA ALA A 73 -11.83 -7.23 -1.29
C ALA A 73 -11.32 -8.55 -1.89
N CYS A 74 -11.82 -9.70 -1.39
CA CYS A 74 -11.54 -11.01 -1.99
C CYS A 74 -12.08 -11.11 -3.42
N ASP A 75 -13.32 -10.68 -3.64
CA ASP A 75 -13.98 -10.67 -4.95
C ASP A 75 -13.21 -9.77 -5.93
N ALA A 76 -12.80 -8.56 -5.48
CA ALA A 76 -12.03 -7.63 -6.30
C ALA A 76 -10.66 -8.18 -6.74
N CYS A 77 -10.07 -9.06 -5.94
CA CYS A 77 -8.79 -9.70 -6.25
C CYS A 77 -8.95 -11.06 -6.94
N GLY A 78 -10.18 -11.59 -7.10
CA GLY A 78 -10.43 -12.93 -7.60
C GLY A 78 -9.83 -14.03 -6.73
N VAL A 79 -9.74 -13.81 -5.40
CA VAL A 79 -9.11 -14.71 -4.44
C VAL A 79 -10.16 -15.38 -3.55
N ALA A 80 -9.99 -16.67 -3.24
CA ALA A 80 -10.87 -17.37 -2.32
C ALA A 80 -10.61 -16.92 -0.87
N TRP A 81 -11.68 -16.64 -0.12
CA TRP A 81 -11.57 -16.56 1.34
C TRP A 81 -11.54 -17.98 1.90
N GLY A 82 -10.34 -18.46 2.24
CA GLY A 82 -10.10 -19.84 2.66
C GLY A 82 -10.42 -20.13 4.13
N GLY A 83 -10.93 -19.14 4.87
CA GLY A 83 -11.23 -19.25 6.29
C GLY A 83 -10.41 -18.29 7.14
N GLY A 84 -10.17 -18.65 8.40
CA GLY A 84 -9.38 -17.85 9.33
C GLY A 84 -9.71 -18.15 10.78
N GLU A 85 -9.17 -17.32 11.69
CA GLU A 85 -9.36 -17.41 13.12
C GLU A 85 -9.84 -16.06 13.68
N THR A 86 -10.73 -16.11 14.67
CA THR A 86 -11.26 -14.92 15.36
C THR A 86 -11.08 -15.06 16.88
N PRO A 87 -9.84 -15.13 17.39
CA PRO A 87 -9.59 -15.34 18.80
C PRO A 87 -9.94 -14.11 19.63
N ALA A 88 -10.47 -14.35 20.84
CA ALA A 88 -10.55 -13.38 21.91
C ALA A 88 -9.29 -13.49 22.79
N LEU A 89 -8.42 -12.50 22.76
CA LEU A 89 -7.10 -12.51 23.39
C LEU A 89 -7.05 -11.54 24.59
N ALA A 90 -7.83 -11.82 25.61
CA ALA A 90 -7.86 -11.02 26.83
C ALA A 90 -6.46 -10.90 27.47
N GLY A 91 -6.06 -9.68 27.79
CA GLY A 91 -4.75 -9.38 28.38
C GLY A 91 -3.59 -9.33 27.36
N VAL A 92 -3.79 -9.73 26.10
CA VAL A 92 -2.82 -9.59 24.99
C VAL A 92 -3.21 -8.41 24.09
N VAL A 93 -4.48 -8.33 23.73
CA VAL A 93 -5.08 -7.20 23.00
C VAL A 93 -5.95 -6.44 23.99
N ALA A 94 -5.97 -5.12 23.93
CA ALA A 94 -6.85 -4.29 24.78
C ALA A 94 -8.33 -4.63 24.49
N ASP A 95 -9.16 -4.67 25.54
CA ASP A 95 -10.52 -5.24 25.52
C ASP A 95 -11.43 -4.69 24.43
N ASP A 96 -11.30 -3.38 24.11
CA ASP A 96 -12.10 -2.66 23.12
C ASP A 96 -11.44 -2.61 21.73
N ARG A 97 -10.33 -3.34 21.52
CA ARG A 97 -9.51 -3.28 20.30
C ARG A 97 -9.51 -4.61 19.57
N ILE A 98 -9.11 -4.52 18.31
CA ILE A 98 -8.86 -5.67 17.45
C ILE A 98 -7.53 -5.48 16.71
N ASP A 99 -6.76 -6.54 16.56
CA ASP A 99 -5.66 -6.63 15.62
C ASP A 99 -6.06 -7.50 14.43
N LEU A 100 -5.81 -7.01 13.23
CA LEU A 100 -6.21 -7.64 11.98
C LEU A 100 -4.98 -8.00 11.18
N ALA A 101 -4.89 -9.25 10.76
CA ALA A 101 -3.86 -9.76 9.88
C ALA A 101 -4.44 -10.68 8.81
N ALA A 102 -3.65 -10.95 7.80
CA ALA A 102 -3.96 -11.91 6.75
C ALA A 102 -2.74 -12.75 6.40
N SER A 103 -2.95 -13.99 6.03
CA SER A 103 -2.00 -14.80 5.28
C SER A 103 -2.56 -15.07 3.88
N CYS A 104 -1.68 -15.14 2.88
CA CYS A 104 -2.07 -15.27 1.49
C CYS A 104 -1.18 -16.31 0.80
N VAL A 105 -1.80 -17.16 -0.03
CA VAL A 105 -1.13 -18.13 -0.89
C VAL A 105 -1.47 -17.81 -2.33
N GLY A 106 -0.46 -17.90 -3.19
CA GLY A 106 -0.60 -17.70 -4.63
C GLY A 106 0.21 -18.70 -5.43
N ILE A 107 -0.01 -18.70 -6.73
CA ILE A 107 0.71 -19.56 -7.68
C ILE A 107 1.40 -18.73 -8.75
N VAL A 108 2.66 -19.06 -9.05
CA VAL A 108 3.36 -18.54 -10.23
C VAL A 108 3.19 -19.54 -11.38
N ARG A 109 2.28 -19.24 -12.29
CA ARG A 109 1.98 -20.10 -13.45
C ARG A 109 1.62 -19.24 -14.67
N PRO A 110 2.31 -19.44 -15.82
CA PRO A 110 3.48 -20.28 -16.02
C PRO A 110 4.72 -19.78 -15.25
N LYS A 111 5.76 -20.59 -15.15
CA LYS A 111 7.01 -20.22 -14.44
C LYS A 111 7.65 -18.94 -14.99
N SER A 112 7.41 -18.62 -16.27
CA SER A 112 7.91 -17.40 -16.93
C SER A 112 7.35 -16.10 -16.32
N ARG A 113 6.28 -16.17 -15.50
CA ARG A 113 5.74 -15.04 -14.72
C ARG A 113 6.57 -14.72 -13.47
N LEU A 114 7.49 -15.62 -13.06
CA LEU A 114 8.29 -15.37 -11.86
C LEU A 114 9.13 -14.10 -12.04
N THR A 115 8.95 -13.16 -11.10
CA THR A 115 9.53 -11.82 -11.14
C THR A 115 10.39 -11.59 -9.90
N LEU A 116 11.65 -12.03 -9.95
CA LEU A 116 12.62 -11.87 -8.85
C LEU A 116 13.72 -10.85 -9.18
N GLY A 117 13.66 -10.20 -10.35
CA GLY A 117 14.61 -9.19 -10.76
C GLY A 117 15.79 -9.69 -11.58
N GLU A 118 15.81 -10.95 -12.02
CA GLU A 118 16.88 -11.47 -12.87
C GLU A 118 17.03 -10.67 -14.17
N LYS A 119 15.90 -10.22 -14.73
CA LYS A 119 15.83 -9.41 -15.96
C LYS A 119 16.01 -7.92 -15.71
N LEU A 120 15.90 -7.46 -14.45
CA LEU A 120 16.04 -6.04 -14.12
C LEU A 120 17.40 -5.51 -14.55
N GLY A 121 17.44 -4.42 -15.30
CA GLY A 121 18.66 -3.85 -15.81
C GLY A 121 18.54 -2.41 -16.29
N ALA A 122 19.68 -1.83 -16.64
CA ALA A 122 19.73 -0.50 -17.23
C ALA A 122 18.93 -0.47 -18.55
N GLY A 123 18.13 0.59 -18.75
CA GLY A 123 17.22 0.74 -19.87
C GLY A 123 15.78 0.36 -19.54
N ASP A 124 15.49 -0.30 -18.42
CA ASP A 124 14.12 -0.56 -17.99
C ASP A 124 13.39 0.74 -17.65
N ALA A 125 12.15 0.84 -18.07
CA ALA A 125 11.26 1.91 -17.67
C ALA A 125 10.64 1.62 -16.29
N ILE A 126 10.42 2.69 -15.51
CA ILE A 126 9.74 2.61 -14.22
C ILE A 126 8.34 3.19 -14.39
N VAL A 127 7.33 2.32 -14.30
CA VAL A 127 5.92 2.70 -14.29
C VAL A 127 5.43 2.70 -12.85
N LEU A 128 4.92 3.84 -12.39
CA LEU A 128 4.32 3.97 -11.07
C LEU A 128 2.80 3.85 -11.16
N LEU A 129 2.23 3.08 -10.24
CA LEU A 129 0.80 2.99 -9.99
C LEU A 129 0.47 3.91 -8.81
N SER A 130 -0.56 4.75 -8.97
CA SER A 130 -0.94 5.73 -7.94
C SER A 130 -1.43 5.06 -6.67
N SER A 131 -1.14 5.69 -5.53
CA SER A 131 -1.80 5.39 -4.27
C SER A 131 -3.09 6.18 -4.12
N SER A 132 -4.00 5.69 -3.28
CA SER A 132 -5.26 6.35 -2.94
C SER A 132 -5.14 7.32 -1.75
N GLY A 133 -4.06 7.23 -1.01
CA GLY A 133 -3.83 7.96 0.24
C GLY A 133 -2.67 7.37 1.02
N ILE A 134 -2.79 7.35 2.35
CA ILE A 134 -1.73 6.86 3.23
C ILE A 134 -1.50 5.34 3.11
N HIS A 135 -2.49 4.61 2.63
CA HIS A 135 -2.54 3.14 2.65
C HIS A 135 -2.48 2.61 4.09
N ALA A 136 -1.66 1.57 4.34
CA ALA A 136 -1.52 0.96 5.67
C ALA A 136 -0.24 1.41 6.40
N ASN A 137 0.53 2.37 5.87
CA ASN A 137 1.82 2.77 6.44
C ASN A 137 1.86 4.28 6.73
N GLY A 138 2.56 4.67 7.81
CA GLY A 138 2.59 6.07 8.27
C GLY A 138 1.46 6.43 9.24
N VAL A 139 0.54 5.52 9.53
CA VAL A 139 -0.64 5.76 10.37
C VAL A 139 -0.27 6.15 11.80
N SER A 140 0.82 5.62 12.36
CA SER A 140 1.30 6.02 13.69
C SER A 140 1.72 7.50 13.73
N LEU A 141 2.33 8.02 12.65
CA LEU A 141 2.65 9.44 12.52
C LEU A 141 1.36 10.27 12.45
N ALA A 142 0.40 9.85 11.63
CA ALA A 142 -0.89 10.53 11.50
C ALA A 142 -1.67 10.57 12.83
N ARG A 143 -1.64 9.50 13.62
CA ARG A 143 -2.25 9.46 14.96
C ARG A 143 -1.59 10.45 15.93
N LYS A 144 -0.25 10.49 15.96
CA LYS A 144 0.49 11.48 16.77
C LYS A 144 0.18 12.91 16.34
N LEU A 145 -0.03 13.15 15.04
CA LEU A 145 -0.47 14.45 14.57
C LEU A 145 -1.89 14.77 15.07
N ALA A 146 -2.84 13.83 14.97
CA ALA A 146 -4.21 14.01 15.44
C ALA A 146 -4.27 14.40 16.94
N GLU A 147 -3.38 13.83 17.79
CA GLU A 147 -3.28 14.19 19.21
C GLU A 147 -2.88 15.66 19.44
N ARG A 148 -2.25 16.32 18.46
CA ARG A 148 -1.80 17.72 18.52
C ARG A 148 -2.76 18.70 17.86
N LEU A 149 -3.65 18.21 17.00
CA LEU A 149 -4.63 19.05 16.31
C LEU A 149 -5.83 19.35 17.22
N PRO A 150 -6.34 20.60 17.26
CA PRO A 150 -7.46 20.97 18.15
C PRO A 150 -8.72 20.14 17.97
N ALA A 151 -9.03 19.70 16.73
CA ALA A 151 -10.18 18.85 16.41
C ALA A 151 -9.79 17.38 16.18
N GLY A 152 -8.53 17.00 16.43
CA GLY A 152 -8.06 15.63 16.23
C GLY A 152 -8.35 15.11 14.83
N PHE A 153 -8.95 13.93 14.73
CA PHE A 153 -9.40 13.33 13.46
C PHE A 153 -10.57 14.08 12.80
N GLY A 154 -11.26 14.97 13.55
CA GLY A 154 -12.30 15.87 13.04
C GLY A 154 -11.75 17.11 12.34
N THR A 155 -10.42 17.32 12.31
CA THR A 155 -9.80 18.41 11.57
C THR A 155 -10.15 18.30 10.09
N ARG A 156 -10.49 19.44 9.48
CA ARG A 156 -10.81 19.49 8.05
C ARG A 156 -9.57 19.78 7.23
N LEU A 157 -9.40 18.99 6.17
CA LEU A 157 -8.42 19.24 5.12
C LEU A 157 -8.84 20.45 4.25
N PRO A 158 -7.96 21.03 3.43
CA PRO A 158 -8.29 22.11 2.50
C PRO A 158 -9.51 21.83 1.60
N SER A 159 -9.70 20.58 1.17
CA SER A 159 -10.89 20.13 0.42
C SER A 159 -12.20 20.14 1.24
N GLY A 160 -12.11 20.28 2.56
CA GLY A 160 -13.24 20.14 3.49
C GLY A 160 -13.45 18.70 4.01
N ALA A 161 -12.75 17.71 3.49
CA ALA A 161 -12.80 16.33 4.00
C ALA A 161 -12.29 16.24 5.44
N LEU A 162 -12.82 15.31 6.24
CA LEU A 162 -12.29 15.06 7.58
C LEU A 162 -10.94 14.32 7.50
N PHE A 163 -9.98 14.75 8.31
CA PHE A 163 -8.66 14.11 8.36
C PHE A 163 -8.77 12.61 8.66
N GLY A 164 -9.62 12.22 9.61
CA GLY A 164 -9.87 10.82 9.91
C GLY A 164 -10.40 10.02 8.71
N GLU A 165 -11.37 10.56 7.97
CA GLU A 165 -11.91 9.88 6.77
C GLU A 165 -10.88 9.80 5.64
N ALA A 166 -10.09 10.86 5.42
CA ALA A 166 -9.03 10.85 4.41
C ALA A 166 -7.93 9.82 4.71
N LEU A 167 -7.61 9.60 6.01
CA LEU A 167 -6.71 8.53 6.44
C LEU A 167 -7.29 7.13 6.21
N LEU A 168 -8.61 7.00 6.21
CA LEU A 168 -9.33 5.72 6.03
C LEU A 168 -9.60 5.38 4.57
N THR A 169 -9.23 6.24 3.61
CA THR A 169 -9.25 5.86 2.19
C THR A 169 -8.53 4.53 2.00
N PRO A 170 -9.20 3.50 1.41
CA PRO A 170 -8.66 2.15 1.39
C PRO A 170 -7.45 2.02 0.49
N THR A 171 -6.54 1.15 0.86
CA THR A 171 -5.37 0.78 0.05
C THR A 171 -5.80 0.21 -1.29
N VAL A 172 -5.17 0.64 -2.36
CA VAL A 172 -5.42 0.10 -3.70
C VAL A 172 -4.99 -1.38 -3.75
N LEU A 173 -5.86 -2.21 -4.32
CA LEU A 173 -5.58 -3.60 -4.63
C LEU A 173 -4.95 -3.66 -6.03
N TYR A 174 -3.66 -4.03 -6.12
CA TYR A 174 -2.92 -4.02 -7.38
C TYR A 174 -2.95 -5.36 -8.13
N SER A 175 -3.52 -6.42 -7.54
CA SER A 175 -3.63 -7.73 -8.22
C SER A 175 -4.42 -7.67 -9.52
N PRO A 176 -5.50 -6.89 -9.70
CA PRO A 176 -6.15 -6.75 -10.99
C PRO A 176 -5.21 -6.23 -12.09
N VAL A 177 -4.29 -5.32 -11.73
CA VAL A 177 -3.30 -4.80 -12.68
C VAL A 177 -2.32 -5.89 -13.09
N THR A 178 -1.75 -6.63 -12.13
CA THR A 178 -0.76 -7.67 -12.42
C THR A 178 -1.36 -8.83 -13.23
N GLU A 179 -2.63 -9.18 -12.99
CA GLU A 179 -3.34 -10.17 -13.79
C GLU A 179 -3.65 -9.66 -15.20
N ALA A 180 -4.07 -8.40 -15.34
CA ALA A 180 -4.30 -7.80 -16.66
C ALA A 180 -3.00 -7.70 -17.49
N LEU A 181 -1.87 -7.34 -16.86
CA LEU A 181 -0.55 -7.35 -17.50
C LEU A 181 -0.18 -8.75 -17.99
N ALA A 182 -0.37 -9.77 -17.16
CA ALA A 182 -0.12 -11.15 -17.55
C ALA A 182 -1.00 -11.60 -18.70
N ALA A 183 -2.30 -11.25 -18.71
CA ALA A 183 -3.21 -11.53 -19.83
C ALA A 183 -2.80 -10.80 -21.11
N ALA A 184 -2.21 -9.60 -21.00
CA ALA A 184 -1.66 -8.85 -22.12
C ALA A 184 -0.27 -9.37 -22.58
N GLY A 185 0.30 -10.38 -21.93
CA GLY A 185 1.62 -10.92 -22.24
C GLY A 185 2.78 -10.04 -21.76
N ILE A 186 2.52 -9.08 -20.86
CA ILE A 186 3.56 -8.23 -20.26
C ILE A 186 4.03 -8.84 -18.95
N VAL A 187 5.33 -9.16 -18.88
CA VAL A 187 5.96 -9.67 -17.66
C VAL A 187 6.96 -8.63 -17.15
N PRO A 188 6.68 -7.98 -16.01
CA PRO A 188 7.62 -7.06 -15.40
C PRO A 188 8.96 -7.73 -15.09
N HIS A 189 10.04 -6.99 -15.24
CA HIS A 189 11.38 -7.48 -14.86
C HIS A 189 11.58 -7.46 -13.34
N TYR A 190 10.91 -6.54 -12.66
CA TYR A 190 10.88 -6.43 -11.21
C TYR A 190 9.61 -5.66 -10.78
N GLN A 191 9.19 -5.86 -9.54
CA GLN A 191 8.04 -5.18 -8.95
C GLN A 191 8.33 -4.80 -7.50
N ALA A 192 7.78 -3.68 -7.04
CA ALA A 192 7.92 -3.22 -5.66
C ALA A 192 6.63 -2.61 -5.13
N ASN A 193 6.12 -3.13 -4.03
CA ASN A 193 5.01 -2.54 -3.28
C ASN A 193 5.58 -1.44 -2.36
N ILE A 194 5.22 -0.16 -2.59
CA ILE A 194 5.76 1.00 -1.87
C ILE A 194 5.01 1.16 -0.54
N THR A 195 5.67 0.79 0.55
CA THR A 195 5.10 0.77 1.91
C THR A 195 5.99 1.52 2.92
N GLY A 196 6.17 1.03 4.14
CA GLY A 196 6.79 1.74 5.26
C GLY A 196 8.25 2.21 5.12
N HIS A 197 8.96 1.80 4.07
CA HIS A 197 10.27 2.36 3.70
C HIS A 197 10.16 3.39 2.57
N GLY A 198 8.94 3.81 2.24
CA GLY A 198 8.70 4.77 1.17
C GLY A 198 9.36 4.37 -0.16
N TRP A 199 9.87 5.35 -0.86
CA TRP A 199 10.47 5.18 -2.18
C TRP A 199 11.81 4.43 -2.16
N ARG A 200 12.46 4.31 -1.01
CA ARG A 200 13.67 3.47 -0.85
C ARG A 200 13.42 2.00 -1.19
N LYS A 201 12.15 1.55 -1.09
CA LYS A 201 11.77 0.16 -1.42
C LYS A 201 12.06 -0.24 -2.85
N VAL A 202 12.09 0.69 -3.79
CA VAL A 202 12.35 0.38 -5.21
C VAL A 202 13.78 -0.13 -5.45
N MET A 203 14.74 0.19 -4.57
CA MET A 203 16.12 -0.30 -4.66
C MET A 203 16.42 -1.51 -3.78
N ARG A 204 15.41 -2.27 -3.35
CA ARG A 204 15.61 -3.49 -2.52
C ARG A 204 16.33 -4.61 -3.26
N HIS A 205 16.25 -4.64 -4.58
CA HIS A 205 16.97 -5.64 -5.37
C HIS A 205 18.48 -5.55 -5.13
N ALA A 206 19.18 -6.72 -5.18
CA ALA A 206 20.62 -6.78 -4.84
C ALA A 206 21.53 -6.08 -5.87
N LYS A 207 21.10 -5.93 -7.13
CA LYS A 207 21.92 -5.32 -8.19
C LYS A 207 22.27 -3.85 -7.89
N GLU A 208 23.48 -3.45 -8.25
CA GLU A 208 23.95 -2.08 -8.27
C GLU A 208 23.35 -1.34 -9.46
N LEU A 209 22.26 -0.60 -9.23
CA LEU A 209 21.50 0.10 -10.24
C LEU A 209 21.01 1.44 -9.68
N THR A 210 20.97 2.46 -10.52
CA THR A 210 20.35 3.76 -10.20
C THR A 210 18.90 3.78 -10.71
N TYR A 211 17.96 4.02 -9.81
CA TYR A 211 16.53 4.17 -10.09
C TYR A 211 16.21 5.66 -10.19
N ARG A 212 16.18 6.19 -11.41
CA ARG A 212 16.02 7.63 -11.66
C ARG A 212 14.57 7.97 -12.01
N PHE A 213 13.98 8.87 -11.25
CA PHE A 213 12.63 9.39 -11.46
C PHE A 213 12.70 10.84 -11.96
N HIS A 214 12.21 11.07 -13.17
CA HIS A 214 12.10 12.40 -13.79
C HIS A 214 10.71 13.02 -13.59
N ALA A 215 9.74 12.24 -13.15
CA ALA A 215 8.38 12.67 -12.81
C ALA A 215 7.89 11.99 -11.55
N LEU A 216 6.97 12.63 -10.85
CA LEU A 216 6.34 12.11 -9.63
C LEU A 216 4.81 12.11 -9.82
N PRO A 217 4.09 11.11 -9.30
CA PRO A 217 2.64 11.13 -9.32
C PRO A 217 2.09 12.24 -8.41
N PRO A 218 0.83 12.69 -8.63
CA PRO A 218 0.17 13.59 -7.72
C PRO A 218 0.15 13.03 -6.29
N VAL A 219 0.54 13.85 -5.32
CA VAL A 219 0.52 13.46 -3.91
C VAL A 219 -0.91 13.63 -3.37
N PRO A 220 -1.54 12.60 -2.77
CA PRO A 220 -2.83 12.72 -2.13
C PRO A 220 -2.86 13.82 -1.05
N GLU A 221 -3.95 14.56 -0.96
CA GLU A 221 -4.10 15.71 -0.05
C GLU A 221 -3.76 15.36 1.41
N VAL A 222 -4.20 14.20 1.87
CA VAL A 222 -3.92 13.73 3.25
C VAL A 222 -2.43 13.56 3.53
N LEU A 223 -1.63 13.21 2.53
CA LEU A 223 -0.17 13.09 2.67
C LEU A 223 0.51 14.45 2.61
N GLN A 224 0.00 15.37 1.78
CA GLN A 224 0.46 16.77 1.78
C GLN A 224 0.19 17.42 3.14
N PHE A 225 -1.02 17.28 3.64
CA PHE A 225 -1.42 17.78 4.97
C PHE A 225 -0.54 17.19 6.07
N LEU A 226 -0.34 15.85 6.05
CA LEU A 226 0.51 15.18 7.04
C LEU A 226 1.95 15.71 6.99
N GLN A 227 2.52 15.90 5.80
CA GLN A 227 3.87 16.45 5.62
C GLN A 227 3.97 17.88 6.17
N GLN A 228 3.03 18.73 5.83
CA GLN A 228 3.00 20.15 6.25
C GLN A 228 2.86 20.28 7.77
N GLU A 229 1.86 19.63 8.35
CA GLU A 229 1.55 19.75 9.77
C GLU A 229 2.60 19.10 10.70
N THR A 230 3.35 18.11 10.18
CA THR A 230 4.47 17.51 10.93
C THR A 230 5.79 18.25 10.73
N GLY A 231 5.86 19.18 9.78
CA GLY A 231 7.12 19.85 9.40
C GLY A 231 8.15 18.92 8.76
N SER A 232 7.70 17.79 8.21
CA SER A 232 8.58 16.82 7.57
C SER A 232 9.13 17.37 6.27
N ASP A 233 10.45 17.32 6.09
CA ASP A 233 11.06 17.64 4.79
C ASP A 233 10.76 16.57 3.73
N ALA A 234 11.11 16.84 2.48
CA ALA A 234 10.90 15.92 1.39
C ALA A 234 11.62 14.57 1.62
N ARG A 235 12.82 14.59 2.21
CA ARG A 235 13.59 13.37 2.49
C ARG A 235 12.86 12.47 3.48
N ALA A 236 12.36 13.02 4.57
CA ALA A 236 11.58 12.26 5.56
C ALA A 236 10.26 11.75 4.99
N ALA A 237 9.54 12.59 4.22
CA ALA A 237 8.27 12.22 3.62
C ALA A 237 8.42 11.07 2.60
N TYR A 238 9.26 11.23 1.59
CA TYR A 238 9.49 10.21 0.55
C TYR A 238 10.25 8.99 1.07
N GLY A 239 11.04 9.15 2.12
CA GLY A 239 11.73 8.04 2.79
C GLY A 239 10.82 7.14 3.62
N ASN A 240 9.63 7.59 4.04
CA ASN A 240 8.77 6.85 4.96
C ASN A 240 7.34 6.64 4.48
N LEU A 241 6.85 7.49 3.55
CA LEU A 241 5.49 7.46 3.02
C LEU A 241 5.51 7.15 1.52
N ASN A 242 4.35 6.73 0.99
CA ASN A 242 4.22 6.41 -0.43
C ASN A 242 4.19 7.67 -1.33
N MET A 243 3.84 8.84 -0.80
CA MET A 243 3.80 10.13 -1.48
C MET A 243 3.19 10.08 -2.89
N GLY A 244 2.07 9.34 -3.03
CA GLY A 244 1.33 9.23 -4.27
C GLY A 244 1.65 8.00 -5.13
N ALA A 245 2.73 7.26 -4.85
CA ALA A 245 3.09 6.03 -5.54
C ALA A 245 2.89 4.81 -4.63
N GLY A 246 1.92 3.96 -4.93
CA GLY A 246 1.67 2.76 -4.12
C GLY A 246 2.40 1.52 -4.62
N TYR A 247 2.71 1.46 -5.92
CA TYR A 247 3.37 0.30 -6.53
C TYR A 247 4.24 0.71 -7.71
N ALA A 248 5.38 0.05 -7.87
CA ALA A 248 6.31 0.27 -8.98
C ALA A 248 6.47 -1.00 -9.82
N LEU A 249 6.35 -0.83 -11.14
CA LEU A 249 6.59 -1.86 -12.16
C LEU A 249 7.83 -1.48 -12.96
N PHE A 250 8.76 -2.40 -13.10
CA PHE A 250 9.97 -2.25 -13.91
C PHE A 250 9.80 -3.12 -15.15
N VAL A 251 9.70 -2.51 -16.31
CA VAL A 251 9.37 -3.17 -17.56
C VAL A 251 10.36 -2.77 -18.66
N SER A 252 10.42 -3.54 -19.75
CA SER A 252 11.17 -3.10 -20.94
C SER A 252 10.66 -1.73 -21.40
N ALA A 253 11.53 -0.90 -21.94
CA ALA A 253 11.14 0.40 -22.50
C ALA A 253 10.04 0.27 -23.58
N ALA A 254 10.03 -0.82 -24.33
CA ALA A 254 9.04 -1.12 -25.35
C ALA A 254 7.63 -1.40 -24.79
N ASP A 255 7.56 -1.98 -23.56
CA ASP A 255 6.29 -2.32 -22.92
C ASP A 255 5.75 -1.20 -22.04
N ALA A 256 6.51 -0.13 -21.80
CA ALA A 256 6.19 0.90 -20.80
C ALA A 256 4.83 1.56 -21.07
N GLN A 257 4.58 2.03 -22.27
CA GLN A 257 3.32 2.69 -22.62
C GLN A 257 2.14 1.73 -22.53
N ARG A 258 2.31 0.49 -23.00
CA ARG A 258 1.27 -0.53 -22.93
C ARG A 258 0.97 -0.94 -21.49
N THR A 259 1.99 -0.97 -20.62
CA THR A 259 1.82 -1.18 -19.17
C THR A 259 0.90 -0.11 -18.55
N VAL A 260 1.11 1.17 -18.89
CA VAL A 260 0.24 2.27 -18.43
C VAL A 260 -1.20 2.10 -18.92
N GLU A 261 -1.39 1.76 -20.19
CA GLU A 261 -2.72 1.57 -20.79
C GLU A 261 -3.47 0.41 -20.10
N VAL A 262 -2.80 -0.72 -19.90
CA VAL A 262 -3.38 -1.88 -19.20
C VAL A 262 -3.76 -1.53 -17.76
N ALA A 263 -2.89 -0.84 -17.00
CA ALA A 263 -3.21 -0.45 -15.64
C ALA A 263 -4.44 0.47 -15.58
N ARG A 264 -4.52 1.44 -16.50
CA ARG A 264 -5.67 2.36 -16.60
C ARG A 264 -6.96 1.66 -17.01
N SER A 265 -6.89 0.64 -17.87
CA SER A 265 -8.07 -0.11 -18.31
C SER A 265 -8.77 -0.87 -17.17
N VAL A 266 -8.05 -1.16 -16.09
CA VAL A 266 -8.60 -1.77 -14.85
C VAL A 266 -8.79 -0.75 -13.72
N GLY A 267 -8.83 0.55 -14.04
CA GLY A 267 -9.19 1.63 -13.13
C GLY A 267 -8.04 2.15 -12.25
N VAL A 268 -6.80 1.71 -12.45
CA VAL A 268 -5.65 2.18 -11.67
C VAL A 268 -4.85 3.23 -12.46
N GLN A 269 -4.69 4.43 -11.90
CA GLN A 269 -3.88 5.46 -12.52
C GLN A 269 -2.40 5.04 -12.54
N ALA A 270 -1.77 5.22 -13.70
CA ALA A 270 -0.40 4.84 -13.93
C ALA A 270 0.32 5.84 -14.81
N ALA A 271 1.63 5.98 -14.63
CA ALA A 271 2.47 6.83 -15.47
C ALA A 271 3.89 6.27 -15.56
N ILE A 272 4.56 6.51 -16.68
CA ILE A 272 6.00 6.30 -16.83
C ILE A 272 6.68 7.46 -16.08
N CYS A 273 7.32 7.16 -14.97
CA CYS A 273 7.90 8.18 -14.09
C CYS A 273 9.44 8.17 -14.05
N GLY A 274 10.06 7.13 -14.59
CA GLY A 274 11.50 7.01 -14.50
C GLY A 274 12.08 5.91 -15.36
N LYS A 275 13.37 5.69 -15.16
CA LYS A 275 14.14 4.63 -15.81
C LYS A 275 15.20 4.05 -14.85
N VAL A 276 15.60 2.84 -15.13
CA VAL A 276 16.76 2.20 -14.47
C VAL A 276 18.02 2.51 -15.25
N GLU A 277 19.08 2.87 -14.57
CA GLU A 277 20.37 3.21 -15.16
C GLU A 277 21.49 2.35 -14.54
N ALA A 278 22.57 2.16 -15.29
CA ALA A 278 23.81 1.64 -14.72
C ALA A 278 24.39 2.69 -13.75
N GLY A 279 24.83 2.26 -12.58
CA GLY A 279 25.39 3.16 -11.58
C GLY A 279 25.28 2.60 -10.17
N PRO A 280 25.61 3.39 -9.16
CA PRO A 280 25.51 2.97 -7.78
C PRO A 280 24.07 2.67 -7.39
N LYS A 281 23.87 1.84 -6.38
CA LYS A 281 22.56 1.51 -5.82
C LYS A 281 21.95 2.72 -5.14
N GLN A 282 21.03 3.37 -5.81
CA GLN A 282 20.37 4.59 -5.31
C GLN A 282 19.03 4.87 -5.98
N VAL A 283 18.20 5.65 -5.31
CA VAL A 283 16.98 6.25 -5.84
C VAL A 283 17.21 7.74 -6.01
N VAL A 284 17.01 8.24 -7.23
CA VAL A 284 17.15 9.67 -7.56
C VAL A 284 15.78 10.23 -7.92
N LEU A 285 15.30 11.21 -7.18
CA LEU A 285 14.06 11.93 -7.41
C LEU A 285 14.40 13.32 -7.97
N GLU A 286 14.59 13.43 -9.29
CA GLU A 286 15.03 14.68 -9.95
C GLU A 286 14.16 15.89 -9.62
N PRO A 287 12.81 15.80 -9.63
CA PRO A 287 11.97 16.96 -9.34
C PRO A 287 12.15 17.55 -7.92
N LEU A 288 12.79 16.82 -7.03
CA LEU A 288 13.01 17.22 -5.63
C LEU A 288 14.48 17.42 -5.30
N ASP A 289 15.38 17.23 -6.25
CA ASP A 289 16.83 17.20 -6.02
C ASP A 289 17.21 16.28 -4.85
N LEU A 290 16.59 15.09 -4.79
CA LEU A 290 16.70 14.16 -3.66
C LEU A 290 17.29 12.82 -4.10
N VAL A 291 18.30 12.36 -3.34
CA VAL A 291 18.93 11.05 -3.58
C VAL A 291 18.90 10.23 -2.28
N PHE A 292 18.44 8.99 -2.39
CA PHE A 292 18.58 7.95 -1.36
C PHE A 292 19.65 6.96 -1.82
N GLY A 293 20.75 6.84 -1.07
CA GLY A 293 21.77 5.84 -1.31
C GLY A 293 21.45 4.47 -0.72
N ALA A 294 22.30 3.48 -0.99
CA ALA A 294 22.14 2.12 -0.47
C ALA A 294 22.03 2.10 1.06
N ASP A 295 22.82 2.92 1.76
CA ASP A 295 22.84 3.01 3.22
C ASP A 295 21.51 3.51 3.81
N ASP A 296 20.73 4.29 3.06
CA ASP A 296 19.40 4.77 3.47
C ASP A 296 18.35 3.64 3.53
N LEU A 297 18.62 2.48 2.91
CA LEU A 297 17.66 1.38 2.85
C LEU A 297 17.43 0.73 4.21
N HIS A 298 18.44 0.77 5.11
CA HIS A 298 18.39 0.19 6.47
C HIS A 298 17.84 -1.24 6.52
N VAL A 299 18.08 -2.04 5.48
CA VAL A 299 17.74 -3.46 5.49
C VAL A 299 18.77 -4.13 6.39
N ARG A 300 18.30 -4.63 7.54
CA ARG A 300 19.13 -5.55 8.33
C ARG A 300 19.35 -6.78 7.47
N ALA A 301 20.63 -7.09 7.21
CA ALA A 301 21.05 -8.28 6.51
C ALA A 301 20.65 -9.54 7.29
#